data_50f3144a1da01f1d488bdd85276bf340
#
_entry.id   50f3144a1da01f1d488bdd85276bf340
#
_cell.length_a   1.000
_cell.length_b   1.000
_cell.length_c   1.000
_cell.angle_alpha   90.00
_cell.angle_beta   90.00
_cell.angle_gamma   90.00
#
_symmetry.space_group_name_H-M   'P 1'
#
loop_
_entity.id
_entity.type
_entity.pdbx_description
1 polymer ?
#
loop_
_entity_poly.entity_id
_entity_poly.type
_entity_poly.pdbx_seq_one_letter_code
_entity_poly.pdbx_strand_id
1 'polypeptide(L)'
;MSEMNLCRRNLLKAGAAAAAGIMASAAANAGIPAAKVEKYDEEYDVVIIGSGFAGMACALKAGRAGKKVLMLEKMPVVGGNSAICGGNVACPVNPVQKAQGIKDSRELFIADCLKDGLGLNHVELLSKIVDRCNDTIKFVEDCGAEFVPNHMLFEGGHSVPRSYEIKAGTGSGYIHPMYDQIKKLSNVTVKTRAKFDDFILDGDAVVGVTYREGYRFNAKLQSDDLENKTGKTKTVRAKLGVMLAAGGFSRDIWFRQIQDPRVVPTTDSTNQLGATAGVLVKSLGIGAAPVQLCWLQFLPYTNPREKGFGVSVNFTNHACMDFGIVVDRKTGKRFMDEHACLLYTSDAADE
;
A
#
# COMPACT_ATOMS: atom_id res chain seq x y z
N MET A 1 8.12 6.84 52.58
CA MET A 1 8.88 7.61 51.55
C MET A 1 10.01 6.84 50.86
N SER A 2 10.40 5.65 51.26
CA SER A 2 11.50 4.87 50.64
C SER A 2 11.08 3.99 49.45
N GLU A 3 9.89 3.44 49.44
CA GLU A 3 9.43 2.54 48.36
C GLU A 3 9.06 3.25 47.06
N MET A 4 8.53 4.48 47.13
CA MET A 4 8.18 5.27 45.96
C MET A 4 9.41 5.78 45.17
N ASN A 5 10.56 5.93 45.84
CA ASN A 5 11.82 6.32 45.20
C ASN A 5 12.52 5.17 44.47
N LEU A 6 12.32 3.91 44.96
CA LEU A 6 12.84 2.72 44.27
C LEU A 6 12.11 2.45 42.94
N CYS A 7 10.79 2.68 42.92
CA CYS A 7 9.98 2.48 41.73
C CYS A 7 10.33 3.48 40.59
N ARG A 8 10.52 4.78 40.93
CA ARG A 8 10.95 5.81 39.97
C ARG A 8 12.35 5.56 39.41
N ARG A 9 13.27 5.10 40.23
CA ARG A 9 14.64 4.81 39.80
C ARG A 9 14.73 3.59 38.90
N ASN A 10 13.88 2.58 39.13
CA ASN A 10 13.77 1.40 38.26
C ASN A 10 13.03 1.70 36.95
N LEU A 11 12.04 2.60 36.99
CA LEU A 11 11.36 3.07 35.76
C LEU A 11 12.31 3.87 34.88
N LEU A 12 13.14 4.74 35.45
CA LEU A 12 14.15 5.50 34.70
C LEU A 12 15.25 4.60 34.12
N LYS A 13 15.67 3.56 34.86
CA LYS A 13 16.63 2.56 34.34
C LYS A 13 16.02 1.68 33.24
N ALA A 14 14.76 1.28 33.38
CA ALA A 14 14.03 0.57 32.34
C ALA A 14 13.82 1.44 31.07
N GLY A 15 13.50 2.72 31.25
CA GLY A 15 13.40 3.69 30.16
C GLY A 15 14.72 3.91 29.44
N ALA A 16 15.83 4.03 30.17
CA ALA A 16 17.17 4.16 29.57
C ALA A 16 17.63 2.90 28.86
N ALA A 17 17.31 1.71 29.40
CA ALA A 17 17.59 0.42 28.74
C ALA A 17 16.72 0.22 27.49
N ALA A 18 15.45 0.64 27.52
CA ALA A 18 14.57 0.62 26.36
C ALA A 18 15.05 1.59 25.27
N ALA A 19 15.47 2.82 25.66
CA ALA A 19 16.03 3.79 24.72
C ALA A 19 17.36 3.30 24.10
N ALA A 20 18.23 2.69 24.91
CA ALA A 20 19.47 2.08 24.41
C ALA A 20 19.20 0.87 23.50
N GLY A 21 18.16 0.06 23.82
CA GLY A 21 17.69 -1.05 22.96
C GLY A 21 17.13 -0.56 21.62
N ILE A 22 16.39 0.54 21.62
CA ILE A 22 15.86 1.18 20.40
C ILE A 22 17.01 1.75 19.56
N MET A 23 17.98 2.41 20.19
CA MET A 23 19.17 2.94 19.49
C MET A 23 20.07 1.84 18.93
N ALA A 24 20.25 0.74 19.68
CA ALA A 24 21.00 -0.43 19.19
C ALA A 24 20.27 -1.16 18.06
N SER A 25 18.93 -1.26 18.12
CA SER A 25 18.13 -1.83 17.04
C SER A 25 18.09 -0.93 15.78
N ALA A 26 18.10 0.39 15.94
CA ALA A 26 18.22 1.33 14.84
C ALA A 26 19.59 1.20 14.14
N ALA A 27 20.68 1.07 14.91
CA ALA A 27 22.01 0.84 14.36
C ALA A 27 22.13 -0.53 13.64
N ALA A 28 21.42 -1.57 14.13
CA ALA A 28 21.38 -2.90 13.50
C ALA A 28 20.53 -2.92 12.22
N ASN A 29 19.64 -1.93 12.03
CA ASN A 29 18.81 -1.77 10.83
C ASN A 29 19.32 -0.72 9.84
N ALA A 30 20.40 -0.01 10.15
CA ALA A 30 21.08 0.87 9.21
C ALA A 30 21.50 0.07 7.96
N GLY A 31 21.23 0.62 6.79
CA GLY A 31 21.55 -0.05 5.51
C GLY A 31 23.03 -0.45 5.40
N ILE A 32 23.36 -1.15 4.35
CA ILE A 32 24.72 -1.63 4.08
C ILE A 32 25.58 -0.47 3.56
N PRO A 33 26.69 -0.11 4.20
CA PRO A 33 27.61 0.90 3.67
C PRO A 33 28.13 0.52 2.29
N ALA A 34 28.12 1.43 1.32
CA ALA A 34 28.60 1.19 -0.05
C ALA A 34 30.07 0.72 -0.08
N ALA A 35 30.90 1.20 0.86
CA ALA A 35 32.28 0.78 1.00
C ALA A 35 32.47 -0.74 1.33
N LYS A 36 31.41 -1.42 1.78
CA LYS A 36 31.40 -2.87 2.00
C LYS A 36 30.97 -3.67 0.78
N VAL A 37 30.59 -3.02 -0.31
CA VAL A 37 30.18 -3.67 -1.56
C VAL A 37 31.38 -3.64 -2.51
N GLU A 38 32.12 -4.73 -2.58
CA GLU A 38 33.30 -4.82 -3.45
C GLU A 38 32.93 -4.71 -4.94
N LYS A 39 31.81 -5.30 -5.31
CA LYS A 39 31.30 -5.29 -6.68
C LYS A 39 29.79 -5.42 -6.70
N TYR A 40 29.13 -4.61 -7.52
CA TYR A 40 27.71 -4.78 -7.83
C TYR A 40 27.52 -5.88 -8.88
N ASP A 41 26.53 -6.75 -8.65
CA ASP A 41 26.14 -7.78 -9.65
C ASP A 41 25.48 -7.14 -10.86
N GLU A 42 24.71 -6.05 -10.64
CA GLU A 42 23.93 -5.39 -11.67
C GLU A 42 23.93 -3.87 -11.47
N GLU A 43 23.69 -3.13 -12.54
CA GLU A 43 23.60 -1.67 -12.51
C GLU A 43 22.44 -1.17 -13.36
N TYR A 44 21.62 -0.27 -12.77
CA TYR A 44 20.47 0.37 -13.40
C TYR A 44 20.44 1.86 -13.04
N ASP A 45 19.69 2.64 -13.83
CA ASP A 45 19.45 4.04 -13.50
C ASP A 45 18.45 4.15 -12.34
N VAL A 46 17.35 3.39 -12.41
CA VAL A 46 16.31 3.38 -11.38
C VAL A 46 16.04 1.93 -10.96
N VAL A 47 15.97 1.69 -9.65
CA VAL A 47 15.51 0.43 -9.07
C VAL A 47 14.16 0.66 -8.40
N ILE A 48 13.17 -0.18 -8.71
CA ILE A 48 11.80 -0.07 -8.21
C ILE A 48 11.50 -1.30 -7.35
N ILE A 49 11.02 -1.08 -6.13
CA ILE A 49 10.66 -2.13 -5.19
C ILE A 49 9.14 -2.25 -5.11
N GLY A 50 8.60 -3.30 -5.72
CA GLY A 50 7.16 -3.57 -5.84
C GLY A 50 6.59 -3.25 -7.21
N SER A 51 5.64 -4.08 -7.66
CA SER A 51 5.04 -4.05 -8.99
C SER A 51 3.56 -3.65 -9.00
N GLY A 52 3.08 -2.96 -7.93
CA GLY A 52 1.75 -2.36 -7.89
C GLY A 52 1.64 -1.12 -8.79
N PHE A 53 0.54 -0.36 -8.69
CA PHE A 53 0.29 0.83 -9.51
C PHE A 53 1.47 1.81 -9.53
N ALA A 54 2.03 2.15 -8.38
CA ALA A 54 3.14 3.10 -8.28
C ALA A 54 4.40 2.58 -8.99
N GLY A 55 4.73 1.29 -8.81
CA GLY A 55 5.87 0.66 -9.47
C GLY A 55 5.71 0.59 -10.99
N MET A 56 4.53 0.18 -11.47
CA MET A 56 4.20 0.15 -12.90
C MET A 56 4.28 1.54 -13.54
N ALA A 57 3.70 2.55 -12.89
CA ALA A 57 3.72 3.93 -13.39
C ALA A 57 5.16 4.47 -13.46
N CYS A 58 5.96 4.24 -12.42
CA CYS A 58 7.37 4.63 -12.40
C CYS A 58 8.17 3.92 -13.51
N ALA A 59 8.00 2.61 -13.66
CA ALA A 59 8.68 1.82 -14.69
C ALA A 59 8.35 2.32 -16.11
N LEU A 60 7.08 2.61 -16.39
CA LEU A 60 6.65 3.14 -17.68
C LEU A 60 7.21 4.55 -17.93
N LYS A 61 7.12 5.45 -16.94
CA LYS A 61 7.62 6.82 -17.09
C LYS A 61 9.14 6.85 -17.27
N ALA A 62 9.89 6.14 -16.43
CA ALA A 62 11.34 6.07 -16.50
C ALA A 62 11.81 5.33 -17.78
N GLY A 63 11.18 4.20 -18.10
CA GLY A 63 11.51 3.44 -19.31
C GLY A 63 11.26 4.22 -20.60
N ARG A 64 10.11 4.90 -20.73
CA ARG A 64 9.80 5.79 -21.86
C ARG A 64 10.75 7.00 -21.95
N ALA A 65 11.34 7.42 -20.82
CA ALA A 65 12.38 8.44 -20.77
C ALA A 65 13.79 7.89 -21.06
N GLY A 66 13.91 6.65 -21.55
CA GLY A 66 15.19 6.03 -21.94
C GLY A 66 16.04 5.56 -20.77
N LYS A 67 15.54 5.54 -19.52
CA LYS A 67 16.30 5.08 -18.36
C LYS A 67 16.32 3.55 -18.29
N LYS A 68 17.46 2.98 -17.87
CA LYS A 68 17.58 1.56 -17.58
C LYS A 68 16.94 1.27 -16.22
N VAL A 69 15.86 0.49 -16.20
CA VAL A 69 15.03 0.26 -15.02
C VAL A 69 15.03 -1.19 -14.60
N LEU A 70 15.17 -1.44 -13.29
CA LEU A 70 14.93 -2.74 -12.67
C LEU A 70 13.72 -2.63 -11.74
N MET A 71 12.71 -3.46 -11.95
CA MET A 71 11.58 -3.61 -11.04
C MET A 71 11.66 -4.97 -10.35
N LEU A 72 11.69 -4.96 -9.01
CA LEU A 72 11.77 -6.14 -8.15
C LEU A 72 10.38 -6.42 -7.56
N GLU A 73 9.87 -7.63 -7.81
CA GLU A 73 8.61 -8.12 -7.23
C GLU A 73 8.88 -9.37 -6.38
N LYS A 74 8.48 -9.31 -5.11
CA LYS A 74 8.69 -10.40 -4.15
C LYS A 74 7.90 -11.67 -4.53
N MET A 75 6.68 -11.49 -5.01
CA MET A 75 5.77 -12.59 -5.35
C MET A 75 6.04 -13.15 -6.76
N PRO A 76 5.51 -14.34 -7.10
CA PRO A 76 5.69 -14.94 -8.43
C PRO A 76 4.95 -14.22 -9.55
N VAL A 77 4.00 -13.34 -9.19
CA VAL A 77 3.18 -12.56 -10.13
C VAL A 77 3.24 -11.07 -9.80
N VAL A 78 3.13 -10.23 -10.82
CA VAL A 78 3.11 -8.78 -10.67
C VAL A 78 1.74 -8.27 -10.24
N GLY A 79 1.69 -7.05 -9.68
CA GLY A 79 0.47 -6.30 -9.43
C GLY A 79 0.08 -6.15 -7.95
N GLY A 80 0.45 -7.12 -7.10
CA GLY A 80 0.14 -7.04 -5.66
C GLY A 80 -1.33 -6.74 -5.36
N ASN A 81 -1.61 -5.95 -4.34
CA ASN A 81 -2.96 -5.51 -3.99
C ASN A 81 -3.61 -4.65 -5.09
N SER A 82 -2.81 -3.98 -5.89
CA SER A 82 -3.33 -3.16 -6.99
C SER A 82 -4.07 -3.98 -8.05
N ALA A 83 -3.73 -5.26 -8.23
CA ALA A 83 -4.42 -6.13 -9.17
C ALA A 83 -5.78 -6.65 -8.64
N ILE A 84 -5.93 -6.77 -7.32
CA ILE A 84 -7.10 -7.39 -6.68
C ILE A 84 -8.07 -6.37 -6.04
N CYS A 85 -7.72 -5.08 -5.99
CA CYS A 85 -8.63 -4.04 -5.51
C CYS A 85 -9.82 -3.85 -6.46
N GLY A 86 -10.88 -3.14 -6.01
CA GLY A 86 -12.05 -2.84 -6.83
C GLY A 86 -11.75 -2.01 -8.08
N GLY A 87 -10.68 -1.24 -8.07
CA GLY A 87 -10.21 -0.51 -9.26
C GLY A 87 -10.94 0.80 -9.55
N ASN A 88 -11.82 1.26 -8.69
CA ASN A 88 -12.50 2.54 -8.85
C ASN A 88 -11.51 3.70 -8.60
N VAL A 89 -11.65 4.79 -9.34
CA VAL A 89 -10.77 5.96 -9.23
C VAL A 89 -11.58 7.24 -9.18
N ALA A 90 -11.53 7.92 -8.04
CA ALA A 90 -12.15 9.22 -7.88
C ALA A 90 -11.39 10.31 -8.64
N CYS A 91 -12.11 11.09 -9.44
CA CYS A 91 -11.53 12.17 -10.24
C CYS A 91 -12.55 13.31 -10.38
N PRO A 92 -12.30 14.50 -9.81
CA PRO A 92 -13.21 15.62 -9.91
C PRO A 92 -13.14 16.31 -11.26
N VAL A 93 -14.22 16.97 -11.63
CA VAL A 93 -14.29 17.83 -12.85
C VAL A 93 -13.89 17.09 -14.13
N ASN A 94 -14.31 15.83 -14.23
CA ASN A 94 -14.00 14.98 -15.36
C ASN A 94 -15.02 15.12 -16.51
N PRO A 95 -14.69 14.66 -17.74
CA PRO A 95 -15.58 14.77 -18.88
C PRO A 95 -16.95 14.10 -18.71
N VAL A 96 -17.02 12.97 -17.99
CA VAL A 96 -18.27 12.24 -17.76
C VAL A 96 -19.19 13.03 -16.83
N GLN A 97 -18.64 13.59 -15.74
CA GLN A 97 -19.40 14.49 -14.86
C GLN A 97 -19.98 15.68 -15.62
N LYS A 98 -19.20 16.29 -16.49
CA LYS A 98 -19.65 17.42 -17.33
C LYS A 98 -20.81 17.02 -18.24
N ALA A 99 -20.72 15.85 -18.88
CA ALA A 99 -21.77 15.33 -19.75
C ALA A 99 -23.08 15.02 -18.99
N GLN A 100 -22.97 14.60 -17.74
CA GLN A 100 -24.11 14.29 -16.86
C GLN A 100 -24.63 15.50 -16.07
N GLY A 101 -24.02 16.68 -16.22
CA GLY A 101 -24.41 17.88 -15.47
C GLY A 101 -24.05 17.84 -13.98
N ILE A 102 -23.18 16.93 -13.57
CA ILE A 102 -22.70 16.82 -12.18
C ILE A 102 -21.74 17.99 -11.91
N LYS A 103 -22.10 18.80 -10.91
CA LYS A 103 -21.28 19.93 -10.46
C LYS A 103 -20.29 19.44 -9.41
N ASP A 104 -19.02 19.45 -9.72
CA ASP A 104 -17.93 19.08 -8.83
C ASP A 104 -16.81 20.11 -8.91
N SER A 105 -15.93 20.12 -7.90
CA SER A 105 -14.76 20.98 -7.89
C SER A 105 -13.59 20.31 -7.17
N ARG A 106 -12.40 20.83 -7.42
CA ARG A 106 -11.19 20.48 -6.69
C ARG A 106 -11.36 20.67 -5.17
N GLU A 107 -11.92 21.82 -4.79
CA GLU A 107 -12.12 22.24 -3.41
C GLU A 107 -13.13 21.33 -2.71
N LEU A 108 -14.23 20.95 -3.39
CA LEU A 108 -15.22 20.03 -2.86
C LEU A 108 -14.62 18.64 -2.61
N PHE A 109 -13.83 18.13 -3.55
CA PHE A 109 -13.19 16.83 -3.35
C PHE A 109 -12.15 16.86 -2.22
N ILE A 110 -11.35 17.92 -2.11
CA ILE A 110 -10.43 18.08 -0.97
C ILE A 110 -11.19 18.16 0.35
N ALA A 111 -12.31 18.91 0.39
CA ALA A 111 -13.14 19.01 1.59
C ALA A 111 -13.73 17.66 2.02
N ASP A 112 -14.23 16.86 1.08
CA ASP A 112 -14.70 15.50 1.35
C ASP A 112 -13.59 14.63 1.95
N CYS A 113 -12.41 14.63 1.33
CA CYS A 113 -11.25 13.88 1.84
C CYS A 113 -10.81 14.34 3.24
N LEU A 114 -10.82 15.64 3.52
CA LEU A 114 -10.46 16.19 4.83
C LEU A 114 -11.48 15.83 5.91
N LYS A 115 -12.75 15.84 5.55
CA LYS A 115 -13.84 15.43 6.44
C LYS A 115 -13.69 13.97 6.84
N ASP A 116 -13.57 13.06 5.86
CA ASP A 116 -13.48 11.63 6.11
C ASP A 116 -12.14 11.22 6.74
N GLY A 117 -11.07 11.92 6.41
CA GLY A 117 -9.75 11.75 7.03
C GLY A 117 -9.60 12.45 8.38
N LEU A 118 -10.71 12.96 8.99
CA LEU A 118 -10.71 13.64 10.28
C LEU A 118 -9.70 14.80 10.38
N GLY A 119 -9.38 15.44 9.27
CA GLY A 119 -8.36 16.49 9.18
C GLY A 119 -6.91 16.01 9.32
N LEU A 120 -6.67 14.70 9.34
CA LEU A 120 -5.32 14.11 9.49
C LEU A 120 -4.55 13.97 8.17
N ASN A 121 -5.14 14.38 7.07
CA ASN A 121 -4.55 14.31 5.75
C ASN A 121 -3.34 15.27 5.61
N HIS A 122 -2.33 14.83 4.87
CA HIS A 122 -1.30 15.72 4.36
C HIS A 122 -1.86 16.54 3.20
N VAL A 123 -2.33 17.76 3.48
CA VAL A 123 -3.08 18.60 2.53
C VAL A 123 -2.31 18.86 1.24
N GLU A 124 -1.00 19.09 1.32
CA GLU A 124 -0.18 19.32 0.12
C GLU A 124 -0.11 18.09 -0.80
N LEU A 125 0.01 16.87 -0.21
CA LEU A 125 0.02 15.63 -0.99
C LEU A 125 -1.36 15.35 -1.58
N LEU A 126 -2.42 15.51 -0.78
CA LEU A 126 -3.79 15.39 -1.24
C LEU A 126 -4.07 16.34 -2.41
N SER A 127 -3.70 17.60 -2.28
CA SER A 127 -3.85 18.61 -3.35
C SER A 127 -3.16 18.19 -4.64
N LYS A 128 -1.91 17.70 -4.56
CA LYS A 128 -1.17 17.21 -5.73
C LYS A 128 -1.86 16.02 -6.39
N ILE A 129 -2.44 15.10 -5.60
CA ILE A 129 -3.19 13.94 -6.13
C ILE A 129 -4.42 14.43 -6.88
N VAL A 130 -5.22 15.30 -6.25
CA VAL A 130 -6.45 15.85 -6.84
C VAL A 130 -6.15 16.62 -8.13
N ASP A 131 -5.10 17.45 -8.13
CA ASP A 131 -4.67 18.22 -9.30
C ASP A 131 -4.22 17.34 -10.48
N ARG A 132 -3.83 16.09 -10.22
CA ARG A 132 -3.32 15.14 -11.23
C ARG A 132 -4.29 14.01 -11.57
N CYS A 133 -5.50 14.00 -11.02
CA CYS A 133 -6.46 12.93 -11.27
C CYS A 133 -6.73 12.73 -12.76
N ASN A 134 -7.08 13.80 -13.49
CA ASN A 134 -7.37 13.71 -14.93
C ASN A 134 -6.15 13.26 -15.75
N ASP A 135 -4.94 13.72 -15.41
CA ASP A 135 -3.70 13.26 -16.05
C ASP A 135 -3.48 11.76 -15.79
N THR A 136 -3.85 11.28 -14.58
CA THR A 136 -3.74 9.87 -14.20
C THR A 136 -4.72 9.01 -14.99
N ILE A 137 -5.99 9.44 -15.11
CA ILE A 137 -7.00 8.75 -15.93
C ILE A 137 -6.49 8.62 -17.37
N LYS A 138 -6.09 9.75 -17.98
CA LYS A 138 -5.53 9.72 -19.33
C LYS A 138 -4.32 8.79 -19.46
N PHE A 139 -3.42 8.80 -18.51
CA PHE A 139 -2.23 7.94 -18.53
C PHE A 139 -2.58 6.45 -18.54
N VAL A 140 -3.56 6.02 -17.74
CA VAL A 140 -3.95 4.60 -17.71
C VAL A 140 -4.76 4.21 -18.94
N GLU A 141 -5.59 5.11 -19.50
CA GLU A 141 -6.28 4.92 -20.78
C GLU A 141 -5.26 4.77 -21.92
N ASP A 142 -4.24 5.64 -21.99
CA ASP A 142 -3.15 5.55 -22.96
C ASP A 142 -2.34 4.24 -22.82
N CYS A 143 -2.40 3.58 -21.67
CA CYS A 143 -1.84 2.24 -21.47
C CYS A 143 -2.77 1.11 -21.90
N GLY A 144 -4.07 1.38 -22.09
CA GLY A 144 -5.10 0.42 -22.49
C GLY A 144 -6.09 0.03 -21.39
N ALA A 145 -6.17 0.79 -20.28
CA ALA A 145 -7.25 0.63 -19.31
C ALA A 145 -8.59 1.12 -19.89
N GLU A 146 -9.65 0.39 -19.62
CA GLU A 146 -11.00 0.72 -20.09
C GLU A 146 -11.94 0.96 -18.91
N PHE A 147 -12.67 2.09 -18.95
CA PHE A 147 -13.70 2.41 -17.98
C PHE A 147 -15.10 2.09 -18.52
N VAL A 148 -16.07 1.91 -17.62
CA VAL A 148 -17.48 1.79 -18.00
C VAL A 148 -17.95 3.13 -18.59
N PRO A 149 -18.46 3.14 -19.83
CA PRO A 149 -18.80 4.39 -20.52
C PRO A 149 -19.93 5.13 -19.83
N ASN A 150 -19.80 6.45 -19.73
CA ASN A 150 -20.84 7.33 -19.21
C ASN A 150 -21.39 6.94 -17.84
N HIS A 151 -20.54 6.35 -17.01
CA HIS A 151 -20.88 5.93 -15.66
C HIS A 151 -19.98 6.57 -14.62
N MET A 152 -20.57 7.14 -13.56
CA MET A 152 -19.89 7.66 -12.38
C MET A 152 -20.49 7.00 -11.14
N LEU A 153 -19.63 6.38 -10.34
CA LEU A 153 -20.03 5.84 -9.05
C LEU A 153 -20.10 6.93 -7.99
N PHE A 154 -21.08 6.80 -7.12
CA PHE A 154 -21.21 7.57 -5.90
C PHE A 154 -20.75 6.70 -4.74
N GLU A 155 -19.50 6.89 -4.31
CA GLU A 155 -18.92 6.12 -3.23
C GLU A 155 -19.04 6.85 -1.89
N GLY A 156 -19.00 6.09 -0.79
CA GLY A 156 -19.11 6.62 0.56
C GLY A 156 -18.09 7.71 0.86
N GLY A 157 -18.53 8.74 1.58
CA GLY A 157 -17.70 9.90 1.90
C GLY A 157 -17.67 10.99 0.84
N HIS A 158 -18.11 10.72 -0.38
CA HIS A 158 -18.15 11.72 -1.45
C HIS A 158 -19.44 12.53 -1.43
N SER A 159 -19.38 13.83 -1.71
CA SER A 159 -20.55 14.71 -1.84
C SER A 159 -21.25 14.58 -3.19
N VAL A 160 -20.57 14.06 -4.21
CA VAL A 160 -21.09 13.87 -5.57
C VAL A 160 -20.49 12.62 -6.22
N PRO A 161 -21.18 12.01 -7.21
CA PRO A 161 -20.59 10.94 -8.02
C PRO A 161 -19.35 11.45 -8.76
N ARG A 162 -18.18 10.82 -8.52
CA ARG A 162 -16.91 11.22 -9.14
C ARG A 162 -15.97 10.08 -9.46
N SER A 163 -16.33 8.85 -9.12
CA SER A 163 -15.45 7.71 -9.32
C SER A 163 -15.71 7.01 -10.65
N TYR A 164 -14.67 6.89 -11.44
CA TYR A 164 -14.66 6.01 -12.61
C TYR A 164 -14.70 4.56 -12.17
N GLU A 165 -15.54 3.77 -12.83
CA GLU A 165 -15.59 2.32 -12.67
C GLU A 165 -14.73 1.66 -13.75
N ILE A 166 -13.76 0.83 -13.35
CA ILE A 166 -12.97 0.06 -14.31
C ILE A 166 -13.80 -1.09 -14.90
N LYS A 167 -13.84 -1.22 -16.21
CA LYS A 167 -14.64 -2.23 -16.91
C LYS A 167 -14.31 -3.67 -16.52
N ALA A 168 -13.07 -3.94 -16.12
CA ALA A 168 -12.62 -5.24 -15.65
C ALA A 168 -13.14 -5.62 -14.26
N GLY A 169 -13.81 -4.71 -13.53
CA GLY A 169 -14.32 -4.91 -12.18
C GLY A 169 -13.24 -5.07 -11.09
N THR A 170 -11.97 -5.01 -11.44
CA THR A 170 -10.84 -5.07 -10.51
C THR A 170 -9.67 -4.26 -11.05
N GLY A 171 -8.71 -3.94 -10.17
CA GLY A 171 -7.50 -3.22 -10.55
C GLY A 171 -6.59 -3.97 -11.55
N SER A 172 -6.86 -5.25 -11.83
CA SER A 172 -6.21 -5.99 -12.92
C SER A 172 -6.40 -5.30 -14.27
N GLY A 173 -7.52 -4.56 -14.46
CA GLY A 173 -7.79 -3.75 -15.64
C GLY A 173 -6.79 -2.61 -15.86
N TYR A 174 -5.99 -2.24 -14.88
CA TYR A 174 -4.85 -1.34 -15.03
C TYR A 174 -3.53 -2.09 -15.13
N ILE A 175 -3.33 -3.07 -14.24
CA ILE A 175 -2.06 -3.79 -14.09
C ILE A 175 -1.70 -4.54 -15.39
N HIS A 176 -2.64 -5.26 -15.99
CA HIS A 176 -2.35 -6.04 -17.19
C HIS A 176 -1.95 -5.15 -18.36
N PRO A 177 -2.73 -4.14 -18.78
CA PRO A 177 -2.33 -3.30 -19.91
C PRO A 177 -1.06 -2.48 -19.62
N MET A 178 -0.85 -1.98 -18.40
CA MET A 178 0.39 -1.31 -18.03
C MET A 178 1.60 -2.26 -18.14
N TYR A 179 1.46 -3.50 -17.67
CA TYR A 179 2.52 -4.50 -17.77
C TYR A 179 2.80 -4.89 -19.22
N ASP A 180 1.77 -4.98 -20.06
CA ASP A 180 1.95 -5.22 -21.49
C ASP A 180 2.72 -4.08 -22.19
N GLN A 181 2.53 -2.83 -21.77
CA GLN A 181 3.36 -1.72 -22.25
C GLN A 181 4.80 -1.82 -21.73
N ILE A 182 5.01 -2.22 -20.46
CA ILE A 182 6.35 -2.41 -19.91
C ILE A 182 7.13 -3.48 -20.69
N LYS A 183 6.50 -4.59 -21.04
CA LYS A 183 7.13 -5.67 -21.82
C LYS A 183 7.63 -5.24 -23.21
N LYS A 184 7.12 -4.13 -23.75
CA LYS A 184 7.60 -3.54 -25.02
C LYS A 184 8.87 -2.70 -24.86
N LEU A 185 9.27 -2.38 -23.62
CA LEU A 185 10.43 -1.54 -23.32
C LEU A 185 11.65 -2.41 -23.03
N SER A 186 12.61 -2.46 -23.96
CA SER A 186 13.83 -3.26 -23.84
C SER A 186 14.78 -2.80 -22.71
N ASN A 187 14.60 -1.55 -22.24
CA ASN A 187 15.38 -0.97 -21.15
C ASN A 187 14.74 -1.13 -19.76
N VAL A 188 13.62 -1.87 -19.66
CA VAL A 188 12.96 -2.18 -18.40
C VAL A 188 13.02 -3.67 -18.12
N THR A 189 13.66 -4.06 -17.02
CA THR A 189 13.76 -5.44 -16.54
C THR A 189 12.80 -5.63 -15.36
N VAL A 190 11.93 -6.63 -15.42
CA VAL A 190 11.04 -7.02 -14.32
C VAL A 190 11.47 -8.37 -13.81
N LYS A 191 11.77 -8.45 -12.51
CA LYS A 191 12.12 -9.70 -11.83
C LYS A 191 11.06 -10.03 -10.79
N THR A 192 10.34 -11.12 -10.99
CA THR A 192 9.48 -11.74 -9.96
C THR A 192 10.29 -12.69 -9.09
N ARG A 193 9.77 -13.09 -7.94
CA ARG A 193 10.52 -13.86 -6.93
C ARG A 193 11.85 -13.17 -6.56
N ALA A 194 11.82 -11.85 -6.51
CA ALA A 194 12.95 -10.99 -6.24
C ALA A 194 12.62 -10.09 -5.03
N LYS A 195 12.97 -10.58 -3.83
CA LYS A 195 12.67 -9.88 -2.57
C LYS A 195 13.76 -8.89 -2.24
N PHE A 196 13.41 -7.62 -2.04
CA PHE A 196 14.28 -6.62 -1.44
C PHE A 196 14.70 -7.06 -0.03
N ASP A 197 15.99 -6.91 0.30
CA ASP A 197 16.52 -7.22 1.62
C ASP A 197 17.01 -5.99 2.37
N ASP A 198 17.82 -5.14 1.71
CA ASP A 198 18.37 -3.95 2.39
C ASP A 198 18.80 -2.86 1.40
N PHE A 199 18.96 -1.64 1.93
CA PHE A 199 19.53 -0.52 1.19
C PHE A 199 21.06 -0.55 1.22
N ILE A 200 21.69 -0.03 0.19
CA ILE A 200 23.13 0.26 0.13
C ILE A 200 23.30 1.79 0.18
N LEU A 201 24.04 2.27 1.16
CA LEU A 201 24.18 3.68 1.48
C LEU A 201 25.61 4.18 1.21
N ASP A 202 25.72 5.38 0.62
CA ASP A 202 26.95 6.16 0.55
C ASP A 202 26.71 7.48 1.28
N GLY A 203 27.21 7.58 2.53
CA GLY A 203 26.78 8.59 3.47
C GLY A 203 25.25 8.48 3.69
N ASP A 204 24.53 9.56 3.48
CA ASP A 204 23.06 9.64 3.61
C ASP A 204 22.32 9.26 2.31
N ALA A 205 23.04 8.98 1.23
CA ALA A 205 22.43 8.67 -0.06
C ALA A 205 22.20 7.17 -0.22
N VAL A 206 21.01 6.79 -0.68
CA VAL A 206 20.72 5.42 -1.14
C VAL A 206 21.27 5.26 -2.55
N VAL A 207 22.32 4.46 -2.71
CA VAL A 207 23.03 4.24 -3.99
C VAL A 207 22.76 2.86 -4.60
N GLY A 208 21.99 2.02 -3.89
CA GLY A 208 21.65 0.70 -4.38
C GLY A 208 20.84 -0.10 -3.35
N VAL A 209 20.61 -1.36 -3.67
CA VAL A 209 19.90 -2.29 -2.78
C VAL A 209 20.49 -3.68 -2.89
N THR A 210 20.26 -4.50 -1.88
CA THR A 210 20.39 -5.95 -1.95
C THR A 210 19.02 -6.58 -2.10
N TYR A 211 18.95 -7.66 -2.85
CA TYR A 211 17.73 -8.44 -3.02
C TYR A 211 18.03 -9.92 -3.16
N ARG A 212 17.04 -10.77 -2.94
CA ARG A 212 17.16 -12.21 -3.15
C ARG A 212 16.44 -12.65 -4.41
N GLU A 213 17.20 -13.13 -5.39
CA GLU A 213 16.69 -13.71 -6.62
C GLU A 213 16.29 -15.17 -6.42
N GLY A 214 15.17 -15.57 -6.97
CA GLY A 214 14.62 -16.93 -6.77
C GLY A 214 13.96 -17.11 -5.40
N TYR A 215 13.54 -16.01 -4.78
CA TYR A 215 12.82 -16.02 -3.50
C TYR A 215 11.51 -16.80 -3.57
N ARG A 216 11.18 -17.54 -2.50
CA ARG A 216 9.94 -18.31 -2.38
C ARG A 216 9.23 -17.91 -1.11
N PHE A 217 8.20 -17.08 -1.24
CA PHE A 217 7.36 -16.68 -0.13
C PHE A 217 6.78 -17.89 0.61
N ASN A 218 6.80 -17.87 1.94
CA ASN A 218 6.31 -18.95 2.79
C ASN A 218 5.34 -18.42 3.86
N ALA A 219 4.04 -18.53 3.58
CA ALA A 219 2.97 -18.09 4.50
C ALA A 219 2.88 -18.91 5.81
N LYS A 220 3.67 -19.97 5.97
CA LYS A 220 3.68 -20.78 7.20
C LYS A 220 4.65 -20.23 8.25
N LEU A 221 5.54 -19.31 7.88
CA LEU A 221 6.46 -18.65 8.81
C LEU A 221 5.71 -17.59 9.60
N GLN A 222 6.13 -17.35 10.83
CA GLN A 222 5.58 -16.28 11.67
C GLN A 222 5.89 -14.91 11.05
N SER A 223 7.12 -14.73 10.56
CA SER A 223 7.53 -13.60 9.76
C SER A 223 8.35 -14.06 8.56
N ASP A 224 7.74 -14.06 7.37
CA ASP A 224 8.43 -14.43 6.14
C ASP A 224 9.61 -13.50 5.84
N ASP A 225 9.49 -12.22 6.15
CA ASP A 225 10.57 -11.25 5.92
C ASP A 225 11.82 -11.50 6.76
N LEU A 226 11.65 -12.01 7.99
CA LEU A 226 12.76 -12.24 8.93
C LEU A 226 13.33 -13.67 8.84
N GLU A 227 12.47 -14.67 8.74
CA GLU A 227 12.84 -16.07 8.88
C GLU A 227 13.17 -16.75 7.55
N ASN A 228 12.55 -16.32 6.45
CA ASN A 228 12.74 -16.92 5.14
C ASN A 228 14.15 -16.57 4.59
N LYS A 229 14.92 -17.60 4.30
CA LYS A 229 16.29 -17.48 3.75
C LYS A 229 16.41 -17.97 2.31
N THR A 230 15.29 -18.22 1.62
CA THR A 230 15.32 -18.68 0.22
C THR A 230 15.79 -17.59 -0.74
N GLY A 231 16.32 -18.01 -1.88
CA GLY A 231 16.86 -17.16 -2.91
C GLY A 231 18.36 -16.87 -2.75
N LYS A 232 18.97 -16.37 -3.82
CA LYS A 232 20.39 -15.98 -3.88
C LYS A 232 20.50 -14.46 -3.74
N THR A 233 21.30 -13.99 -2.78
CA THR A 233 21.57 -12.55 -2.59
C THR A 233 22.27 -11.97 -3.81
N LYS A 234 21.80 -10.83 -4.25
CA LYS A 234 22.30 -10.00 -5.34
C LYS A 234 22.43 -8.56 -4.86
N THR A 235 23.40 -7.86 -5.41
CA THR A 235 23.62 -6.43 -5.21
C THR A 235 23.33 -5.67 -6.48
N VAL A 236 22.58 -4.59 -6.41
CA VAL A 236 22.29 -3.73 -7.56
C VAL A 236 22.55 -2.27 -7.24
N ARG A 237 23.29 -1.60 -8.13
CA ARG A 237 23.51 -0.16 -8.08
C ARG A 237 22.35 0.58 -8.73
N ALA A 238 21.85 1.63 -8.07
CA ALA A 238 20.85 2.56 -8.58
C ALA A 238 21.47 3.94 -8.78
N LYS A 239 21.73 4.33 -10.03
CA LYS A 239 22.46 5.57 -10.34
C LYS A 239 21.66 6.84 -10.02
N LEU A 240 20.35 6.81 -10.23
CA LEU A 240 19.46 7.95 -10.02
C LEU A 240 18.64 7.82 -8.74
N GLY A 241 18.36 6.58 -8.29
CA GLY A 241 17.65 6.34 -7.06
C GLY A 241 16.82 5.07 -7.02
N VAL A 242 16.22 4.85 -5.86
CA VAL A 242 15.36 3.70 -5.56
C VAL A 242 13.94 4.19 -5.33
N MET A 243 12.96 3.64 -6.05
CA MET A 243 11.54 3.91 -5.86
C MET A 243 10.93 2.88 -4.93
N LEU A 244 10.38 3.32 -3.80
CA LEU A 244 9.62 2.49 -2.88
C LEU A 244 8.17 2.40 -3.33
N ALA A 245 7.75 1.23 -3.81
CA ALA A 245 6.42 0.94 -4.30
C ALA A 245 5.85 -0.36 -3.71
N ALA A 246 6.34 -0.76 -2.52
CA ALA A 246 6.05 -2.05 -1.90
C ALA A 246 4.63 -2.16 -1.30
N GLY A 247 3.88 -1.07 -1.24
CA GLY A 247 2.54 -1.03 -0.65
C GLY A 247 2.54 -1.06 0.87
N GLY A 248 1.44 -1.54 1.46
CA GLY A 248 1.23 -1.58 2.89
C GLY A 248 1.60 -2.93 3.52
N PHE A 249 1.32 -3.07 4.83
CA PHE A 249 1.76 -4.20 5.67
C PHE A 249 0.61 -5.05 6.22
N SER A 250 -0.56 -4.99 5.63
CA SER A 250 -1.78 -5.60 6.18
C SER A 250 -1.74 -7.14 6.33
N ARG A 251 -0.77 -7.83 5.72
CA ARG A 251 -0.51 -9.28 5.92
C ARG A 251 0.60 -9.57 6.94
N ASP A 252 1.26 -8.58 7.47
CA ASP A 252 2.25 -8.74 8.53
C ASP A 252 1.56 -8.74 9.90
N ILE A 253 1.23 -9.93 10.38
CA ILE A 253 0.49 -10.11 11.63
C ILE A 253 1.25 -9.50 12.81
N TRP A 254 2.55 -9.77 12.89
CA TRP A 254 3.40 -9.27 13.97
C TRP A 254 3.47 -7.73 13.96
N PHE A 255 3.71 -7.14 12.80
CA PHE A 255 3.81 -5.68 12.68
C PHE A 255 2.46 -5.00 12.96
N ARG A 256 1.33 -5.57 12.47
CA ARG A 256 -0.01 -5.06 12.77
C ARG A 256 -0.30 -5.03 14.28
N GLN A 257 0.04 -6.10 15.01
CA GLN A 257 -0.18 -6.18 16.45
C GLN A 257 0.62 -5.14 17.24
N ILE A 258 1.82 -4.77 16.77
CA ILE A 258 2.61 -3.68 17.36
C ILE A 258 1.91 -2.34 17.15
N GLN A 259 1.27 -2.12 16.00
CA GLN A 259 0.61 -0.87 15.68
C GLN A 259 -0.76 -0.73 16.36
N ASP A 260 -1.51 -1.85 16.45
CA ASP A 260 -2.83 -1.88 17.08
C ASP A 260 -3.00 -3.18 17.89
N PRO A 261 -3.01 -3.10 19.24
CA PRO A 261 -3.12 -4.26 20.10
C PRO A 261 -4.48 -4.98 20.02
N ARG A 262 -5.50 -4.38 19.42
CA ARG A 262 -6.81 -5.02 19.17
C ARG A 262 -6.70 -6.10 18.08
N VAL A 263 -5.71 -5.99 17.19
CA VAL A 263 -5.46 -6.97 16.14
C VAL A 263 -4.83 -8.23 16.74
N VAL A 264 -5.56 -9.32 16.67
CA VAL A 264 -5.09 -10.65 17.15
C VAL A 264 -4.51 -11.47 15.99
N PRO A 265 -3.72 -12.53 16.27
CA PRO A 265 -3.13 -13.38 15.21
C PRO A 265 -4.15 -14.00 14.26
N THR A 266 -5.38 -14.20 14.73
CA THR A 266 -6.50 -14.77 13.95
C THR A 266 -7.21 -13.75 13.08
N THR A 267 -6.96 -12.44 13.25
CA THR A 267 -7.51 -11.39 12.39
C THR A 267 -6.94 -11.55 10.99
N ASP A 268 -7.76 -11.97 10.05
CA ASP A 268 -7.33 -12.19 8.65
C ASP A 268 -7.18 -10.87 7.90
N SER A 269 -6.86 -10.92 6.62
CA SER A 269 -6.69 -9.76 5.77
C SER A 269 -7.16 -10.08 4.35
N THR A 270 -7.84 -9.14 3.72
CA THR A 270 -8.25 -9.22 2.31
C THR A 270 -7.11 -8.98 1.34
N ASN A 271 -5.94 -8.57 1.83
CA ASN A 271 -4.79 -8.25 1.01
C ASN A 271 -4.03 -9.49 0.52
N GLN A 272 -3.28 -9.36 -0.54
CA GLN A 272 -2.42 -10.44 -1.05
C GLN A 272 -1.29 -10.76 -0.04
N LEU A 273 -0.82 -12.01 -0.03
CA LEU A 273 0.07 -12.54 0.99
C LEU A 273 1.42 -11.79 1.14
N GLY A 274 1.93 -11.21 0.07
CA GLY A 274 3.21 -10.49 0.08
C GLY A 274 3.16 -9.09 0.69
N ALA A 275 1.98 -8.60 1.15
CA ALA A 275 1.83 -7.27 1.76
C ALA A 275 2.35 -7.24 3.20
N THR A 276 3.66 -7.33 3.37
CA THR A 276 4.38 -7.37 4.65
C THR A 276 5.22 -6.10 4.88
N ALA A 277 5.65 -5.87 6.13
CA ALA A 277 6.33 -4.65 6.56
C ALA A 277 7.82 -4.56 6.21
N GLY A 278 8.43 -5.58 5.60
CA GLY A 278 9.89 -5.66 5.45
C GLY A 278 10.56 -4.43 4.82
N VAL A 279 10.00 -3.89 3.74
CA VAL A 279 10.52 -2.66 3.09
C VAL A 279 10.32 -1.44 4.00
N LEU A 280 9.15 -1.31 4.63
CA LEU A 280 8.83 -0.22 5.55
C LEU A 280 9.82 -0.20 6.73
N VAL A 281 10.02 -1.34 7.40
CA VAL A 281 10.94 -1.45 8.55
C VAL A 281 12.36 -1.05 8.16
N LYS A 282 12.84 -1.49 6.99
CA LYS A 282 14.16 -1.11 6.47
C LYS A 282 14.24 0.38 6.15
N SER A 283 13.17 0.96 5.61
CA SER A 283 13.10 2.40 5.33
C SER A 283 13.15 3.23 6.61
N LEU A 284 12.43 2.83 7.66
CA LEU A 284 12.50 3.47 8.98
C LEU A 284 13.92 3.38 9.56
N GLY A 285 14.61 2.25 9.36
CA GLY A 285 15.99 2.03 9.83
C GLY A 285 17.02 2.97 9.21
N ILE A 286 16.75 3.52 8.02
CA ILE A 286 17.63 4.50 7.36
C ILE A 286 17.12 5.93 7.47
N GLY A 287 16.14 6.21 8.36
CA GLY A 287 15.68 7.55 8.68
C GLY A 287 14.40 8.01 8.00
N ALA A 288 13.64 7.13 7.34
CA ALA A 288 12.31 7.50 6.85
C ALA A 288 11.37 7.81 8.01
N ALA A 289 10.59 8.88 7.89
CA ALA A 289 9.61 9.27 8.89
C ALA A 289 8.35 8.38 8.79
N PRO A 290 7.88 7.78 9.91
CA PRO A 290 6.62 7.05 9.93
C PRO A 290 5.44 8.03 9.94
N VAL A 291 4.37 7.68 9.20
CA VAL A 291 3.13 8.46 9.20
C VAL A 291 1.96 7.50 9.42
N GLN A 292 1.21 7.73 10.50
CA GLN A 292 -0.08 7.08 10.78
C GLN A 292 -0.07 5.54 10.69
N LEU A 293 0.99 4.89 11.17
CA LEU A 293 1.13 3.42 11.08
C LEU A 293 0.09 2.67 11.91
N CYS A 294 -0.48 3.30 12.95
CA CYS A 294 -1.53 2.72 13.78
C CYS A 294 -2.93 2.78 13.17
N TRP A 295 -3.11 3.43 12.02
CA TRP A 295 -4.39 3.49 11.33
C TRP A 295 -4.55 2.27 10.43
N LEU A 296 -5.19 1.24 10.97
CA LEU A 296 -5.53 0.02 10.25
C LEU A 296 -7.01 0.07 9.86
N GLN A 297 -7.28 -0.02 8.56
CA GLN A 297 -8.67 -0.08 8.08
C GLN A 297 -9.19 -1.52 8.22
N PHE A 298 -10.23 -1.68 9.01
CA PHE A 298 -11.00 -2.91 9.06
C PHE A 298 -12.08 -2.90 7.97
N LEU A 299 -12.33 -4.06 7.38
CA LEU A 299 -13.44 -4.25 6.48
C LEU A 299 -14.68 -4.58 7.34
N PRO A 300 -15.78 -3.83 7.26
CA PRO A 300 -16.92 -4.00 8.16
C PRO A 300 -17.74 -5.27 7.89
N TYR A 301 -17.46 -5.98 6.82
CA TYR A 301 -18.14 -7.20 6.43
C TYR A 301 -17.15 -8.25 5.92
N THR A 302 -17.36 -9.49 6.36
CA THR A 302 -16.60 -10.66 5.92
C THR A 302 -17.46 -11.91 6.13
N ASN A 303 -17.10 -12.98 5.43
CA ASN A 303 -17.68 -14.28 5.69
C ASN A 303 -16.73 -15.10 6.58
N PRO A 304 -17.14 -15.49 7.79
CA PRO A 304 -16.25 -16.24 8.70
C PRO A 304 -15.83 -17.62 8.17
N ARG A 305 -16.49 -18.13 7.11
CA ARG A 305 -16.13 -19.39 6.45
C ARG A 305 -15.13 -19.23 5.31
N GLU A 306 -14.88 -17.99 4.88
CA GLU A 306 -13.90 -17.66 3.85
C GLU A 306 -12.66 -17.06 4.51
N LYS A 307 -11.48 -17.37 3.95
CA LYS A 307 -10.21 -16.79 4.38
C LYS A 307 -9.67 -15.83 3.33
N GLY A 308 -8.95 -14.81 3.80
CA GLY A 308 -8.39 -13.79 2.92
C GLY A 308 -9.45 -12.91 2.31
N PHE A 309 -9.35 -12.66 1.01
CA PHE A 309 -10.28 -11.78 0.30
C PHE A 309 -11.69 -12.38 0.18
N GLY A 310 -11.80 -13.68 -0.16
CA GLY A 310 -13.07 -14.37 -0.32
C GLY A 310 -13.93 -13.84 -1.49
N VAL A 311 -15.04 -14.52 -1.75
CA VAL A 311 -16.04 -14.12 -2.75
C VAL A 311 -17.14 -13.26 -2.13
N SER A 312 -17.49 -13.52 -0.87
CA SER A 312 -18.58 -12.84 -0.18
C SER A 312 -18.36 -11.34 0.00
N VAL A 313 -17.11 -10.89 0.06
CA VAL A 313 -16.77 -9.45 0.19
C VAL A 313 -17.33 -8.68 -1.02
N ASN A 314 -17.08 -9.13 -2.24
CA ASN A 314 -17.61 -8.47 -3.44
C ASN A 314 -19.14 -8.50 -3.48
N PHE A 315 -19.73 -9.66 -3.18
CA PHE A 315 -21.21 -9.78 -3.12
C PHE A 315 -21.81 -8.82 -2.09
N THR A 316 -21.25 -8.75 -0.88
CA THR A 316 -21.75 -7.88 0.17
C THR A 316 -21.60 -6.41 -0.19
N ASN A 317 -20.47 -6.03 -0.79
CA ASN A 317 -20.25 -4.66 -1.25
C ASN A 317 -21.34 -4.23 -2.23
N HIS A 318 -21.56 -5.00 -3.29
CA HIS A 318 -22.57 -4.64 -4.30
C HIS A 318 -24.01 -4.84 -3.83
N ALA A 319 -24.31 -5.95 -3.18
CA ALA A 319 -25.69 -6.25 -2.79
C ALA A 319 -26.18 -5.43 -1.60
N CYS A 320 -25.32 -5.18 -0.62
CA CYS A 320 -25.75 -4.49 0.61
C CYS A 320 -25.44 -2.99 0.56
N MET A 321 -24.25 -2.59 0.06
CA MET A 321 -23.84 -1.19 0.12
C MET A 321 -24.43 -0.36 -1.02
N ASP A 322 -24.63 -0.95 -2.21
CA ASP A 322 -25.17 -0.21 -3.35
C ASP A 322 -26.72 -0.29 -3.43
N PHE A 323 -27.33 -1.42 -3.05
CA PHE A 323 -28.74 -1.71 -3.31
C PHE A 323 -29.53 -2.26 -2.12
N GLY A 324 -28.89 -2.51 -0.98
CA GLY A 324 -29.48 -3.15 0.18
C GLY A 324 -29.54 -2.26 1.41
N ILE A 325 -30.00 -2.87 2.48
CA ILE A 325 -29.90 -2.33 3.84
C ILE A 325 -29.33 -3.40 4.76
N VAL A 326 -28.54 -3.00 5.74
CA VAL A 326 -27.98 -3.90 6.75
C VAL A 326 -28.83 -3.83 8.01
N VAL A 327 -29.32 -4.97 8.45
CA VAL A 327 -30.17 -5.07 9.63
C VAL A 327 -29.58 -6.04 10.66
N ASP A 328 -29.72 -5.70 11.93
CA ASP A 328 -29.40 -6.61 13.02
C ASP A 328 -30.32 -7.85 12.98
N ARG A 329 -29.73 -9.04 13.00
CA ARG A 329 -30.46 -10.30 12.83
C ARG A 329 -31.44 -10.60 13.97
N LYS A 330 -31.18 -10.06 15.17
CA LYS A 330 -32.03 -10.32 16.35
C LYS A 330 -33.19 -9.38 16.41
N THR A 331 -32.98 -8.10 16.08
CA THR A 331 -33.99 -7.04 16.21
C THR A 331 -34.68 -6.72 14.91
N GLY A 332 -34.12 -7.08 13.74
CA GLY A 332 -34.62 -6.71 12.43
C GLY A 332 -34.50 -5.21 12.12
N LYS A 333 -33.78 -4.46 12.93
CA LYS A 333 -33.62 -3.01 12.77
C LYS A 333 -32.34 -2.68 12.00
N ARG A 334 -32.41 -1.70 11.11
CA ARG A 334 -31.27 -1.07 10.48
C ARG A 334 -30.44 -0.38 11.58
N PHE A 335 -29.12 -0.55 11.57
CA PHE A 335 -28.22 -0.01 12.60
C PHE A 335 -27.07 0.82 12.04
N MET A 336 -26.93 0.92 10.71
CA MET A 336 -25.87 1.68 10.07
C MET A 336 -26.39 2.43 8.85
N ASP A 337 -25.64 3.39 8.36
CA ASP A 337 -25.79 4.02 7.06
C ASP A 337 -24.79 3.38 6.09
N GLU A 338 -25.27 2.60 5.14
CA GLU A 338 -24.49 1.85 4.17
C GLU A 338 -23.67 2.76 3.24
N HIS A 339 -24.10 4.01 3.06
CA HIS A 339 -23.39 5.01 2.25
C HIS A 339 -22.45 5.92 3.06
N ALA A 340 -22.38 5.74 4.38
CA ALA A 340 -21.41 6.46 5.20
C ALA A 340 -19.98 6.01 4.89
N CYS A 341 -19.02 6.82 5.31
CA CYS A 341 -17.61 6.46 5.22
C CYS A 341 -17.33 5.12 5.92
N LEU A 342 -16.53 4.28 5.30
CA LEU A 342 -16.20 2.93 5.78
C LEU A 342 -15.62 2.94 7.21
N LEU A 343 -14.91 3.98 7.61
CA LEU A 343 -14.38 4.15 8.95
C LEU A 343 -15.50 4.18 10.01
N TYR A 344 -16.57 4.95 9.74
CA TYR A 344 -17.70 5.07 10.69
C TYR A 344 -18.60 3.83 10.70
N THR A 345 -18.69 3.13 9.57
CA THR A 345 -19.48 1.88 9.51
C THR A 345 -18.78 0.73 10.24
N SER A 346 -17.45 0.71 10.31
CA SER A 346 -16.72 -0.30 11.09
C SER A 346 -16.83 -0.08 12.60
N ASP A 347 -16.84 1.18 13.06
CA ASP A 347 -17.01 1.50 14.48
C ASP A 347 -18.42 1.14 14.99
N ALA A 348 -19.45 1.34 14.17
CA ALA A 348 -20.83 0.95 14.51
C ALA A 348 -21.06 -0.57 14.61
N ALA A 349 -20.14 -1.38 14.06
CA ALA A 349 -20.20 -2.84 14.17
C ALA A 349 -19.58 -3.39 15.47
N ASP A 350 -18.84 -2.55 16.21
CA ASP A 350 -18.17 -2.91 17.47
C ASP A 350 -19.05 -2.61 18.70
N GLU A 351 -20.17 -1.86 18.58
CA GLU A 351 -21.19 -1.63 19.60
C GLU A 351 -22.33 -2.67 19.50
#